data_1c086685e1a55ef0499a2a62d4887d5e
#
_entry.id   1c086685e1a55ef0499a2a62d4887d5e
#
_cell.length_a   1.000
_cell.length_b   1.000
_cell.length_c   1.000
_cell.angle_alpha   90.00
_cell.angle_beta   90.00
_cell.angle_gamma   90.00
#
_symmetry.space_group_name_H-M   'P 1'
#
loop_
_entity.id
_entity.type
_entity.pdbx_description
1 polymer ?
#
loop_
_entity_poly.entity_id
_entity_poly.type
_entity_poly.pdbx_seq_one_letter_code
_entity_poly.pdbx_strand_id
1 'polypeptide(L)'
;MSEKTSSTILDCNGIIDSHAHYFDKRFDAESDGAAAVLSRDVFGRGIAAVINVGTRNETNLLAIEQTAKYENMFAAVGIHPEDVQMPDVDLDTELSLLSSLLKNADERKKNKIVALGEIGLDYHWQPVNKPLQQKCFDMQMELAAKTVLPVIIHDREAHGDCFETVLRHPDVRGVFHSYSGSPEMALELVKRGWYISFSGVLTYKNARKTVETAAAIPLERILIETDAPYLAPTGFRGSLNHSGLMGVTAKTLADIKGISVDEAISATADNTRRLFNI
;
A
#
# COMPACT_ATOMS: atom_id res chain seq x y z
N MET A 1 23.46 30.48 7.79
CA MET A 1 23.39 30.12 6.36
C MET A 1 23.20 28.62 6.34
N SER A 2 21.95 28.13 6.16
CA SER A 2 21.65 26.70 6.06
C SER A 2 21.95 26.27 4.63
N GLU A 3 22.92 25.37 4.46
CA GLU A 3 23.11 24.67 3.21
C GLU A 3 21.80 23.91 2.87
N LYS A 4 21.05 24.43 1.90
CA LYS A 4 20.07 23.64 1.19
C LYS A 4 20.84 22.60 0.39
N THR A 5 21.01 21.41 0.98
CA THR A 5 21.41 20.23 0.22
C THR A 5 20.37 20.07 -0.90
N SER A 6 20.78 20.34 -2.13
CA SER A 6 20.04 19.96 -3.33
C SER A 6 19.85 18.44 -3.25
N SER A 7 18.66 18.00 -2.83
CA SER A 7 18.30 16.58 -2.87
C SER A 7 18.19 16.21 -4.34
N THR A 8 19.22 15.56 -4.86
CA THR A 8 19.18 14.98 -6.21
C THR A 8 18.04 13.99 -6.20
N ILE A 9 16.98 14.29 -6.96
CA ILE A 9 15.84 13.38 -7.09
C ILE A 9 16.38 12.16 -7.85
N LEU A 10 16.39 11.00 -7.18
CA LEU A 10 16.93 9.76 -7.72
C LEU A 10 16.05 9.24 -8.87
N ASP A 11 16.63 8.44 -9.74
CA ASP A 11 15.90 7.77 -10.83
C ASP A 11 14.82 6.86 -10.23
N CYS A 12 13.64 6.89 -10.83
CA CYS A 12 12.48 6.09 -10.45
C CYS A 12 12.07 5.12 -11.57
N ASN A 13 12.85 5.02 -12.63
CA ASN A 13 12.50 4.24 -13.81
C ASN A 13 12.29 2.77 -13.45
N GLY A 14 11.13 2.23 -13.81
CA GLY A 14 10.76 0.84 -13.57
C GLY A 14 10.16 0.54 -12.18
N ILE A 15 10.14 1.50 -11.25
CA ILE A 15 9.53 1.32 -9.93
C ILE A 15 8.02 1.12 -10.09
N ILE A 16 7.48 0.19 -9.30
CA ILE A 16 6.03 0.04 -9.11
C ILE A 16 5.69 0.47 -7.68
N ASP A 17 4.76 1.42 -7.56
CA ASP A 17 4.21 1.84 -6.27
C ASP A 17 3.09 0.89 -5.86
N SER A 18 3.32 0.08 -4.84
CA SER A 18 2.35 -0.93 -4.41
C SER A 18 1.21 -0.40 -3.53
N HIS A 19 1.25 0.90 -3.15
CA HIS A 19 0.20 1.50 -2.31
C HIS A 19 0.24 3.04 -2.35
N ALA A 20 -0.82 3.65 -2.88
CA ALA A 20 -1.02 5.09 -2.90
C ALA A 20 -2.51 5.45 -2.92
N HIS A 21 -2.88 6.71 -2.57
CA HIS A 21 -4.24 7.23 -2.53
C HIS A 21 -4.36 8.51 -3.37
N TYR A 22 -4.24 8.42 -4.69
CA TYR A 22 -4.24 9.59 -5.59
C TYR A 22 -5.60 10.30 -5.72
N PHE A 23 -6.65 9.78 -5.11
CA PHE A 23 -7.93 10.47 -4.95
C PHE A 23 -8.00 11.36 -3.69
N ASP A 24 -6.97 11.35 -2.83
CA ASP A 24 -6.95 12.15 -1.60
C ASP A 24 -7.00 13.66 -1.92
N LYS A 25 -7.85 14.38 -1.19
CA LYS A 25 -8.08 15.84 -1.37
C LYS A 25 -6.82 16.70 -1.14
N ARG A 26 -5.78 16.17 -0.52
CA ARG A 26 -4.51 16.89 -0.38
C ARG A 26 -3.85 17.16 -1.72
N PHE A 27 -4.11 16.35 -2.74
CA PHE A 27 -3.66 16.62 -4.09
C PHE A 27 -4.38 17.81 -4.74
N ASP A 28 -5.56 18.24 -4.25
CA ASP A 28 -6.30 19.39 -4.78
C ASP A 28 -5.56 20.72 -4.53
N ALA A 29 -4.60 20.73 -3.60
CA ALA A 29 -3.74 21.89 -3.35
C ALA A 29 -2.67 22.10 -4.44
N GLU A 30 -2.38 21.07 -5.24
CA GLU A 30 -1.46 21.15 -6.37
C GLU A 30 -2.13 21.80 -7.58
N SER A 31 -1.36 22.54 -8.37
CA SER A 31 -1.84 23.08 -9.64
C SER A 31 -2.32 21.93 -10.55
N ASP A 32 -3.58 21.97 -10.95
CA ASP A 32 -4.25 20.92 -11.72
C ASP A 32 -4.43 19.57 -10.98
N GLY A 33 -4.30 19.56 -9.64
CA GLY A 33 -4.65 18.44 -8.78
C GLY A 33 -3.78 17.18 -8.98
N ALA A 34 -4.31 16.03 -8.57
CA ALA A 34 -3.63 14.73 -8.71
C ALA A 34 -3.22 14.42 -10.17
N ALA A 35 -3.96 14.90 -11.15
CA ALA A 35 -3.67 14.65 -12.57
C ALA A 35 -2.31 15.23 -13.00
N ALA A 36 -1.97 16.46 -12.53
CA ALA A 36 -0.68 17.07 -12.82
C ALA A 36 0.47 16.28 -12.17
N VAL A 37 0.30 15.88 -10.91
CA VAL A 37 1.28 15.07 -10.18
C VAL A 37 1.49 13.73 -10.88
N LEU A 38 0.42 13.03 -11.24
CA LEU A 38 0.49 11.74 -11.94
C LEU A 38 1.21 11.85 -13.29
N SER A 39 0.88 12.87 -14.08
CA SER A 39 1.48 13.02 -15.41
C SER A 39 2.94 13.46 -15.36
N ARG A 40 3.27 14.46 -14.51
CA ARG A 40 4.60 15.08 -14.46
C ARG A 40 5.56 14.34 -13.54
N ASP A 41 5.11 14.07 -12.30
CA ASP A 41 6.01 13.65 -11.22
C ASP A 41 6.00 12.12 -10.99
N VAL A 42 5.01 11.41 -11.54
CA VAL A 42 4.88 9.96 -11.44
C VAL A 42 5.23 9.30 -12.77
N PHE A 43 4.31 9.25 -13.71
CA PHE A 43 4.55 8.55 -14.99
C PHE A 43 5.58 9.27 -15.86
N GLY A 44 5.61 10.62 -15.83
CA GLY A 44 6.66 11.40 -16.52
C GLY A 44 8.09 11.17 -15.99
N ARG A 45 8.23 10.53 -14.81
CA ARG A 45 9.51 10.15 -14.20
C ARG A 45 9.82 8.67 -14.28
N GLY A 46 9.07 7.89 -15.07
CA GLY A 46 9.34 6.49 -15.34
C GLY A 46 8.79 5.51 -14.30
N ILE A 47 7.90 5.94 -13.38
CA ILE A 47 7.15 4.98 -12.54
C ILE A 47 6.37 4.04 -13.46
N ALA A 48 6.62 2.73 -13.30
CA ALA A 48 6.09 1.72 -14.21
C ALA A 48 4.61 1.43 -13.95
N ALA A 49 4.18 1.43 -12.68
CA ALA A 49 2.79 1.26 -12.30
C ALA A 49 2.50 1.78 -10.89
N VAL A 50 1.21 2.01 -10.60
CA VAL A 50 0.71 2.42 -9.29
C VAL A 50 -0.52 1.58 -8.93
N ILE A 51 -0.55 1.05 -7.70
CA ILE A 51 -1.76 0.49 -7.09
C ILE A 51 -2.43 1.62 -6.30
N ASN A 52 -3.59 2.09 -6.78
CA ASN A 52 -4.38 3.14 -6.15
C ASN A 52 -5.41 2.50 -5.22
N VAL A 53 -5.31 2.74 -3.92
CA VAL A 53 -5.96 1.95 -2.88
C VAL A 53 -7.12 2.71 -2.26
N GLY A 54 -8.35 2.24 -2.46
CA GLY A 54 -9.55 2.77 -1.82
C GLY A 54 -9.67 2.31 -0.37
N THR A 55 -10.51 3.02 0.42
CA THR A 55 -10.67 2.80 1.85
C THR A 55 -12.13 2.62 2.29
N ARG A 56 -13.10 2.94 1.43
CA ARG A 56 -14.54 2.73 1.56
C ARG A 56 -15.21 2.88 0.19
N ASN A 57 -16.49 2.58 0.09
CA ASN A 57 -17.18 2.56 -1.21
C ASN A 57 -16.96 3.83 -2.06
N GLU A 58 -17.05 5.01 -1.46
CA GLU A 58 -16.82 6.29 -2.16
C GLU A 58 -15.42 6.34 -2.78
N THR A 59 -14.38 6.07 -2.01
CA THR A 59 -12.98 6.13 -2.45
C THR A 59 -12.59 4.94 -3.33
N ASN A 60 -13.23 3.78 -3.16
CA ASN A 60 -13.10 2.63 -4.05
C ASN A 60 -13.52 3.01 -5.48
N LEU A 61 -14.66 3.71 -5.63
CA LEU A 61 -15.13 4.18 -6.93
C LEU A 61 -14.21 5.22 -7.54
N LEU A 62 -13.67 6.16 -6.73
CA LEU A 62 -12.69 7.15 -7.20
C LEU A 62 -11.38 6.47 -7.64
N ALA A 63 -10.89 5.49 -6.90
CA ALA A 63 -9.71 4.72 -7.29
C ALA A 63 -9.91 4.02 -8.64
N ILE A 64 -11.06 3.36 -8.84
CA ILE A 64 -11.43 2.71 -10.10
C ILE A 64 -11.53 3.74 -11.24
N GLU A 65 -12.19 4.88 -11.02
CA GLU A 65 -12.32 5.94 -12.04
C GLU A 65 -10.94 6.43 -12.53
N GLN A 66 -9.98 6.56 -11.61
CA GLN A 66 -8.62 6.97 -11.98
C GLN A 66 -7.90 5.92 -12.83
N THR A 67 -8.14 4.61 -12.60
CA THR A 67 -7.53 3.55 -13.44
C THR A 67 -7.96 3.62 -14.91
N ALA A 68 -9.14 4.15 -15.19
CA ALA A 68 -9.62 4.33 -16.56
C ALA A 68 -8.85 5.43 -17.33
N LYS A 69 -8.23 6.36 -16.61
CA LYS A 69 -7.48 7.51 -17.17
C LYS A 69 -6.00 7.19 -17.41
N TYR A 70 -5.45 6.17 -16.74
CA TYR A 70 -4.03 5.84 -16.81
C TYR A 70 -3.84 4.33 -17.04
N GLU A 71 -3.12 3.99 -18.10
CA GLU A 71 -2.88 2.59 -18.49
C GLU A 71 -2.21 1.78 -17.37
N ASN A 72 -1.23 2.39 -16.71
CA ASN A 72 -0.39 1.76 -15.68
C ASN A 72 -0.87 2.01 -14.25
N MET A 73 -2.17 2.32 -14.07
CA MET A 73 -2.78 2.43 -12.76
C MET A 73 -3.77 1.30 -12.54
N PHE A 74 -3.72 0.68 -11.38
CA PHE A 74 -4.56 -0.41 -10.93
C PHE A 74 -5.27 -0.01 -9.64
N ALA A 75 -6.38 -0.65 -9.31
CA ALA A 75 -7.14 -0.38 -8.10
C ALA A 75 -7.05 -1.54 -7.10
N ALA A 76 -6.94 -1.20 -5.83
CA ALA A 76 -7.37 -2.06 -4.74
C ALA A 76 -8.61 -1.45 -4.09
N VAL A 77 -9.54 -2.30 -3.64
CA VAL A 77 -10.81 -1.86 -3.06
C VAL A 77 -11.08 -2.58 -1.74
N GLY A 78 -11.46 -1.83 -0.72
CA GLY A 78 -11.66 -2.38 0.62
C GLY A 78 -12.39 -1.40 1.54
N ILE A 79 -12.50 -1.79 2.82
CA ILE A 79 -13.05 -1.00 3.90
C ILE A 79 -11.98 -0.89 4.98
N HIS A 80 -11.40 0.30 5.12
CA HIS A 80 -10.35 0.60 6.07
C HIS A 80 -10.85 0.56 7.52
N PRO A 81 -10.04 0.12 8.49
CA PRO A 81 -10.45 0.01 9.88
C PRO A 81 -10.86 1.35 10.53
N GLU A 82 -10.34 2.48 10.07
CA GLU A 82 -10.80 3.79 10.55
C GLU A 82 -12.15 4.16 9.93
N ASP A 83 -12.34 3.90 8.63
CA ASP A 83 -13.56 4.28 7.93
C ASP A 83 -14.79 3.51 8.44
N VAL A 84 -14.64 2.23 8.78
CA VAL A 84 -15.75 1.42 9.31
C VAL A 84 -16.32 1.95 10.63
N GLN A 85 -15.56 2.76 11.37
CA GLN A 85 -15.97 3.36 12.64
C GLN A 85 -16.64 4.74 12.48
N MET A 86 -16.65 5.30 11.27
CA MET A 86 -17.26 6.61 11.03
C MET A 86 -18.77 6.56 11.26
N PRO A 87 -19.37 7.61 11.86
CA PRO A 87 -20.81 7.61 12.20
C PRO A 87 -21.76 7.47 11.01
N ASP A 88 -21.30 7.84 9.82
CA ASP A 88 -22.03 7.79 8.57
C ASP A 88 -21.82 6.49 7.77
N VAL A 89 -21.03 5.55 8.31
CA VAL A 89 -20.71 4.28 7.66
C VAL A 89 -21.50 3.13 8.29
N ASP A 90 -22.30 2.47 7.47
CA ASP A 90 -22.98 1.22 7.81
C ASP A 90 -22.23 0.03 7.24
N LEU A 91 -21.69 -0.83 8.12
CA LEU A 91 -20.84 -1.95 7.72
C LEU A 91 -21.53 -2.91 6.74
N ASP A 92 -22.80 -3.24 6.96
CA ASP A 92 -23.49 -4.23 6.13
C ASP A 92 -23.75 -3.66 4.72
N THR A 93 -24.02 -2.36 4.62
CA THR A 93 -24.11 -1.63 3.33
C THR A 93 -22.78 -1.60 2.61
N GLU A 94 -21.69 -1.19 3.27
CA GLU A 94 -20.34 -1.14 2.68
C GLU A 94 -19.88 -2.51 2.19
N LEU A 95 -20.07 -3.57 2.97
CA LEU A 95 -19.74 -4.95 2.58
C LEU A 95 -20.57 -5.44 1.39
N SER A 96 -21.85 -5.07 1.33
CA SER A 96 -22.72 -5.41 0.20
C SER A 96 -22.26 -4.75 -1.10
N LEU A 97 -21.88 -3.46 -1.04
CA LEU A 97 -21.35 -2.71 -2.17
C LEU A 97 -19.99 -3.26 -2.61
N LEU A 98 -19.08 -3.51 -1.66
CA LEU A 98 -17.78 -4.12 -1.93
C LEU A 98 -17.92 -5.51 -2.57
N SER A 99 -18.79 -6.35 -2.02
CA SER A 99 -19.07 -7.68 -2.59
C SER A 99 -19.62 -7.58 -4.01
N SER A 100 -20.45 -6.57 -4.29
CA SER A 100 -20.99 -6.33 -5.63
C SER A 100 -19.93 -5.92 -6.64
N LEU A 101 -18.97 -5.07 -6.24
CA LEU A 101 -17.80 -4.70 -7.06
C LEU A 101 -16.92 -5.92 -7.39
N LEU A 102 -16.81 -6.87 -6.47
CA LEU A 102 -15.89 -8.00 -6.59
C LEU A 102 -16.55 -9.28 -7.16
N LYS A 103 -17.87 -9.32 -7.29
CA LYS A 103 -18.62 -10.51 -7.68
C LYS A 103 -18.23 -11.07 -9.05
N ASN A 104 -18.00 -10.19 -10.04
CA ASN A 104 -17.74 -10.57 -11.42
C ASN A 104 -16.27 -10.41 -11.78
N ALA A 105 -15.61 -11.50 -12.20
CA ALA A 105 -14.19 -11.50 -12.54
C ALA A 105 -13.88 -10.63 -13.77
N ASP A 106 -14.75 -10.61 -14.78
CA ASP A 106 -14.55 -9.81 -15.99
C ASP A 106 -14.70 -8.30 -15.68
N GLU A 107 -15.65 -7.93 -14.81
CA GLU A 107 -15.77 -6.54 -14.36
C GLU A 107 -14.57 -6.11 -13.51
N ARG A 108 -14.04 -6.98 -12.64
CA ARG A 108 -12.79 -6.70 -11.91
C ARG A 108 -11.64 -6.43 -12.87
N LYS A 109 -11.48 -7.29 -13.89
CA LYS A 109 -10.43 -7.13 -14.91
C LYS A 109 -10.61 -5.83 -15.69
N LYS A 110 -11.83 -5.51 -16.13
CA LYS A 110 -12.16 -4.28 -16.86
C LYS A 110 -11.84 -3.04 -16.04
N ASN A 111 -12.15 -3.07 -14.74
CA ASN A 111 -11.92 -1.99 -13.78
C ASN A 111 -10.50 -2.02 -13.19
N LYS A 112 -9.64 -2.92 -13.65
CA LYS A 112 -8.26 -3.13 -13.16
C LYS A 112 -8.18 -3.31 -11.64
N ILE A 113 -9.18 -3.95 -11.03
CA ILE A 113 -9.17 -4.29 -9.60
C ILE A 113 -8.26 -5.51 -9.41
N VAL A 114 -7.15 -5.31 -8.70
CA VAL A 114 -6.08 -6.31 -8.54
C VAL A 114 -5.93 -6.84 -7.11
N ALA A 115 -6.56 -6.18 -6.14
CA ALA A 115 -6.50 -6.59 -4.74
C ALA A 115 -7.75 -6.18 -3.97
N LEU A 116 -8.01 -6.85 -2.85
CA LEU A 116 -8.91 -6.42 -1.80
C LEU A 116 -8.09 -5.71 -0.72
N GLY A 117 -8.32 -4.42 -0.56
CA GLY A 117 -7.55 -3.55 0.31
C GLY A 117 -7.92 -2.06 0.10
N GLU A 118 -7.73 -1.23 1.08
CA GLU A 118 -6.99 -1.46 2.31
C GLU A 118 -7.90 -2.04 3.40
N ILE A 119 -7.48 -3.12 4.06
CA ILE A 119 -8.23 -3.81 5.10
C ILE A 119 -7.32 -4.08 6.30
N GLY A 120 -7.87 -4.29 7.47
CA GLY A 120 -7.04 -4.64 8.63
C GLY A 120 -7.50 -3.99 9.92
N LEU A 121 -6.52 -3.60 10.77
CA LEU A 121 -6.78 -3.07 12.10
C LEU A 121 -5.92 -1.82 12.38
N ASP A 122 -6.56 -0.79 12.95
CA ASP A 122 -5.90 0.41 13.48
C ASP A 122 -6.33 0.65 14.92
N TYR A 123 -5.38 0.54 15.86
CA TYR A 123 -5.63 0.77 17.28
C TYR A 123 -5.03 2.08 17.78
N HIS A 124 -4.47 2.88 16.87
CA HIS A 124 -3.84 4.15 17.18
C HIS A 124 -4.84 5.29 17.34
N TRP A 125 -5.76 5.45 16.40
CA TRP A 125 -6.68 6.57 16.37
C TRP A 125 -7.91 6.33 17.23
N GLN A 126 -8.16 7.25 18.18
CA GLN A 126 -9.30 7.15 19.11
C GLN A 126 -10.53 7.92 18.62
N PRO A 127 -11.76 7.42 18.90
CA PRO A 127 -12.06 6.20 19.66
C PRO A 127 -11.87 4.93 18.85
N VAL A 128 -11.39 3.84 19.47
CA VAL A 128 -11.21 2.53 18.81
C VAL A 128 -12.35 1.59 19.13
N ASN A 129 -13.03 1.08 18.11
CA ASN A 129 -13.99 0.00 18.22
C ASN A 129 -13.39 -1.32 17.70
N LYS A 130 -12.53 -1.95 18.52
CA LYS A 130 -11.85 -3.20 18.16
C LYS A 130 -12.79 -4.30 17.66
N PRO A 131 -13.92 -4.62 18.32
CA PRO A 131 -14.81 -5.67 17.84
C PRO A 131 -15.38 -5.38 16.44
N LEU A 132 -15.69 -4.12 16.13
CA LEU A 132 -16.19 -3.74 14.82
C LEU A 132 -15.11 -3.87 13.74
N GLN A 133 -13.90 -3.37 14.00
CA GLN A 133 -12.77 -3.50 13.09
C GLN A 133 -12.44 -4.98 12.83
N GLN A 134 -12.36 -5.82 13.88
CA GLN A 134 -12.08 -7.25 13.75
C GLN A 134 -13.16 -7.96 12.92
N LYS A 135 -14.46 -7.67 13.19
CA LYS A 135 -15.57 -8.22 12.39
C LYS A 135 -15.44 -7.84 10.91
N CYS A 136 -15.18 -6.55 10.64
CA CYS A 136 -15.01 -6.06 9.28
C CYS A 136 -13.82 -6.72 8.58
N PHE A 137 -12.69 -6.87 9.28
CA PHE A 137 -11.49 -7.49 8.73
C PHE A 137 -11.73 -8.97 8.41
N ASP A 138 -12.31 -9.77 9.34
CA ASP A 138 -12.62 -11.19 9.10
C ASP A 138 -13.54 -11.37 7.88
N MET A 139 -14.61 -10.56 7.77
CA MET A 139 -15.56 -10.65 6.64
C MET A 139 -14.90 -10.32 5.30
N GLN A 140 -13.97 -9.38 5.28
CA GLN A 140 -13.20 -9.04 4.08
C GLN A 140 -12.17 -10.11 3.73
N MET A 141 -11.54 -10.76 4.71
CA MET A 141 -10.68 -11.93 4.48
C MET A 141 -11.46 -13.11 3.87
N GLU A 142 -12.68 -13.37 4.34
CA GLU A 142 -13.58 -14.36 3.70
C GLU A 142 -13.92 -13.98 2.26
N LEU A 143 -14.15 -12.70 1.98
CA LEU A 143 -14.42 -12.21 0.63
C LEU A 143 -13.19 -12.37 -0.28
N ALA A 144 -11.99 -12.10 0.22
CA ALA A 144 -10.74 -12.32 -0.49
C ALA A 144 -10.54 -13.80 -0.87
N ALA A 145 -10.80 -14.72 0.07
CA ALA A 145 -10.76 -16.16 -0.20
C ALA A 145 -11.73 -16.57 -1.32
N LYS A 146 -12.98 -16.05 -1.29
CA LYS A 146 -14.02 -16.34 -2.30
C LYS A 146 -13.67 -15.78 -3.70
N THR A 147 -13.01 -14.63 -3.76
CA THR A 147 -12.65 -13.93 -5.01
C THR A 147 -11.28 -14.27 -5.53
N VAL A 148 -10.47 -14.98 -4.73
CA VAL A 148 -9.08 -15.34 -5.03
C VAL A 148 -8.21 -14.09 -5.31
N LEU A 149 -8.53 -12.97 -4.65
CA LEU A 149 -7.75 -11.76 -4.73
C LEU A 149 -6.71 -11.72 -3.60
N PRO A 150 -5.49 -11.19 -3.87
CA PRO A 150 -4.57 -10.86 -2.80
C PRO A 150 -5.13 -9.70 -1.97
N VAL A 151 -4.65 -9.56 -0.72
CA VAL A 151 -5.08 -8.50 0.17
C VAL A 151 -3.95 -7.53 0.49
N ILE A 152 -4.31 -6.27 0.78
CA ILE A 152 -3.41 -5.24 1.31
C ILE A 152 -3.81 -4.98 2.76
N ILE A 153 -2.94 -5.35 3.70
CA ILE A 153 -3.22 -5.29 5.14
C ILE A 153 -2.67 -4.01 5.75
N HIS A 154 -3.57 -3.23 6.35
CA HIS A 154 -3.25 -2.17 7.30
C HIS A 154 -3.06 -2.76 8.70
N ASP A 155 -1.95 -2.42 9.34
CA ASP A 155 -1.61 -2.90 10.68
C ASP A 155 -0.94 -1.79 11.49
N ARG A 156 -1.72 -1.09 12.30
CA ARG A 156 -1.20 -0.03 13.14
C ARG A 156 -1.53 -0.24 14.62
N GLU A 157 -0.48 -0.52 15.40
CA GLU A 157 -0.59 -0.87 16.83
C GLU A 157 -1.50 -2.08 17.11
N ALA A 158 -1.69 -2.97 16.10
CA ALA A 158 -2.59 -4.11 16.12
C ALA A 158 -1.90 -5.43 15.69
N HIS A 159 -0.57 -5.47 15.69
CA HIS A 159 0.23 -6.55 15.08
C HIS A 159 -0.19 -7.96 15.48
N GLY A 160 -0.48 -8.19 16.78
CA GLY A 160 -0.91 -9.51 17.27
C GLY A 160 -2.24 -9.93 16.66
N ASP A 161 -3.25 -9.06 16.73
CA ASP A 161 -4.60 -9.36 16.26
C ASP A 161 -4.63 -9.48 14.72
N CYS A 162 -3.85 -8.66 13.98
CA CYS A 162 -3.67 -8.82 12.53
C CYS A 162 -3.04 -10.17 12.20
N PHE A 163 -1.97 -10.56 12.90
CA PHE A 163 -1.31 -11.84 12.70
C PHE A 163 -2.25 -13.02 12.99
N GLU A 164 -2.99 -12.99 14.09
CA GLU A 164 -3.98 -14.03 14.42
C GLU A 164 -5.09 -14.13 13.35
N THR A 165 -5.55 -13.00 12.83
CA THR A 165 -6.56 -12.99 11.76
C THR A 165 -6.04 -13.67 10.50
N VAL A 166 -4.84 -13.33 10.03
CA VAL A 166 -4.30 -13.98 8.82
C VAL A 166 -4.02 -15.48 9.03
N LEU A 167 -3.76 -15.92 10.27
CA LEU A 167 -3.63 -17.36 10.58
C LEU A 167 -4.97 -18.11 10.47
N ARG A 168 -6.10 -17.44 10.76
CA ARG A 168 -7.44 -18.04 10.59
C ARG A 168 -7.84 -18.19 9.13
N HIS A 169 -7.17 -17.46 8.22
CA HIS A 169 -7.46 -17.45 6.77
C HIS A 169 -6.26 -17.97 5.94
N PRO A 170 -5.87 -19.26 6.09
CA PRO A 170 -4.63 -19.80 5.52
C PRO A 170 -4.59 -19.82 3.98
N ASP A 171 -5.74 -19.69 3.32
CA ASP A 171 -5.84 -19.68 1.86
C ASP A 171 -5.69 -18.27 1.26
N VAL A 172 -5.70 -17.22 2.09
CA VAL A 172 -5.52 -15.84 1.66
C VAL A 172 -4.03 -15.49 1.68
N ARG A 173 -3.59 -14.70 0.68
CA ARG A 173 -2.23 -14.16 0.58
C ARG A 173 -2.33 -12.67 0.27
N GLY A 174 -1.26 -11.95 0.59
CA GLY A 174 -1.23 -10.52 0.36
C GLY A 174 0.06 -9.89 0.84
N VAL A 175 -0.05 -8.63 1.17
CA VAL A 175 1.03 -7.79 1.67
C VAL A 175 0.60 -7.07 2.94
N PHE A 176 1.49 -7.01 3.92
CA PHE A 176 1.39 -6.04 5.00
C PHE A 176 2.03 -4.74 4.51
N HIS A 177 1.21 -3.71 4.28
CA HIS A 177 1.71 -2.43 3.78
C HIS A 177 2.36 -1.63 4.89
N SER A 178 3.27 -0.72 4.53
CA SER A 178 4.00 0.18 5.44
C SER A 178 4.41 -0.46 6.78
N TYR A 179 4.94 -1.67 6.70
CA TYR A 179 5.12 -2.57 7.83
C TYR A 179 5.94 -1.97 8.98
N SER A 180 5.38 -2.02 10.19
CA SER A 180 5.99 -1.51 11.42
C SER A 180 6.16 -2.55 12.52
N GLY A 181 5.82 -3.80 12.25
CA GLY A 181 5.94 -4.94 13.16
C GLY A 181 7.40 -5.39 13.39
N SER A 182 7.58 -6.52 14.08
CA SER A 182 8.93 -7.04 14.37
C SER A 182 9.51 -7.87 13.22
N PRO A 183 10.85 -8.00 13.15
CA PRO A 183 11.50 -8.90 12.18
C PRO A 183 11.05 -10.36 12.31
N GLU A 184 10.82 -10.84 13.53
CA GLU A 184 10.38 -12.20 13.79
C GLU A 184 8.99 -12.47 13.20
N MET A 185 8.05 -11.54 13.40
CA MET A 185 6.71 -11.66 12.83
C MET A 185 6.75 -11.57 11.30
N ALA A 186 7.57 -10.67 10.74
CA ALA A 186 7.76 -10.56 9.30
C ALA A 186 8.30 -11.87 8.69
N LEU A 187 9.31 -12.50 9.32
CA LEU A 187 9.84 -13.80 8.89
C LEU A 187 8.78 -14.89 8.93
N GLU A 188 7.93 -14.89 9.96
CA GLU A 188 6.86 -15.87 10.09
C GLU A 188 5.75 -15.66 9.03
N LEU A 189 5.40 -14.40 8.70
CA LEU A 189 4.51 -14.05 7.59
C LEU A 189 5.09 -14.50 6.24
N VAL A 190 6.37 -14.21 6.00
CA VAL A 190 7.06 -14.57 4.76
C VAL A 190 7.11 -16.10 4.55
N LYS A 191 7.35 -16.90 5.58
CA LYS A 191 7.27 -18.37 5.51
C LYS A 191 5.90 -18.87 5.08
N ARG A 192 4.83 -18.09 5.38
CA ARG A 192 3.46 -18.39 4.99
C ARG A 192 3.09 -17.83 3.62
N GLY A 193 4.06 -17.24 2.90
CA GLY A 193 3.86 -16.73 1.53
C GLY A 193 3.42 -15.28 1.44
N TRP A 194 3.37 -14.55 2.57
CA TRP A 194 3.06 -13.13 2.60
C TRP A 194 4.22 -12.27 2.09
N TYR A 195 3.87 -11.09 1.60
CA TYR A 195 4.82 -10.02 1.27
C TYR A 195 4.81 -8.95 2.37
N ILE A 196 5.91 -8.20 2.44
CA ILE A 196 6.10 -7.08 3.36
C ILE A 196 6.45 -5.86 2.51
N SER A 197 5.72 -4.76 2.67
CA SER A 197 6.00 -3.52 1.96
C SER A 197 6.62 -2.47 2.87
N PHE A 198 7.49 -1.65 2.31
CA PHE A 198 8.15 -0.54 2.99
C PHE A 198 7.89 0.78 2.28
N SER A 199 7.35 1.74 3.02
CA SER A 199 7.12 3.12 2.58
C SER A 199 8.35 4.03 2.80
N GLY A 200 8.17 5.32 2.58
CA GLY A 200 9.19 6.33 2.90
C GLY A 200 9.69 6.30 4.34
N VAL A 201 8.94 5.67 5.26
CA VAL A 201 9.33 5.44 6.67
C VAL A 201 10.67 4.70 6.78
N LEU A 202 10.98 3.77 5.86
CA LEU A 202 12.25 3.04 5.81
C LEU A 202 13.47 3.98 5.84
N THR A 203 13.30 5.20 5.31
CA THR A 203 14.38 6.19 5.19
C THR A 203 14.59 7.06 6.45
N TYR A 204 13.71 6.92 7.47
CA TYR A 204 13.75 7.79 8.63
C TYR A 204 14.86 7.40 9.61
N LYS A 205 15.53 8.39 10.22
CA LYS A 205 16.61 8.17 11.18
C LYS A 205 16.23 7.32 12.39
N ASN A 206 14.96 7.36 12.79
CA ASN A 206 14.40 6.60 13.92
C ASN A 206 13.72 5.28 13.51
N ALA A 207 13.79 4.87 12.24
CA ALA A 207 13.14 3.66 11.72
C ALA A 207 13.96 2.39 11.95
N ARG A 208 14.68 2.29 13.07
CA ARG A 208 15.60 1.17 13.35
C ARG A 208 14.93 -0.20 13.15
N LYS A 209 13.75 -0.40 13.72
CA LYS A 209 13.01 -1.67 13.63
C LYS A 209 12.62 -2.02 12.20
N THR A 210 12.18 -1.03 11.42
CA THR A 210 11.84 -1.19 10.00
C THR A 210 13.06 -1.59 9.18
N VAL A 211 14.22 -0.97 9.45
CA VAL A 211 15.51 -1.31 8.81
C VAL A 211 15.94 -2.73 9.18
N GLU A 212 15.86 -3.12 10.46
CA GLU A 212 16.17 -4.48 10.93
C GLU A 212 15.25 -5.51 10.23
N THR A 213 13.97 -5.19 10.08
CA THR A 213 13.02 -6.05 9.36
C THR A 213 13.39 -6.18 7.88
N ALA A 214 13.64 -5.06 7.21
CA ALA A 214 14.04 -5.07 5.79
C ALA A 214 15.33 -5.87 5.57
N ALA A 215 16.29 -5.79 6.49
CA ALA A 215 17.53 -6.58 6.43
C ALA A 215 17.26 -8.10 6.58
N ALA A 216 16.36 -8.49 7.47
CA ALA A 216 16.12 -9.88 7.86
C ALA A 216 15.34 -10.70 6.83
N ILE A 217 14.36 -10.13 6.14
CA ILE A 217 13.48 -10.87 5.21
C ILE A 217 14.10 -11.01 3.82
N PRO A 218 13.81 -12.06 3.05
CA PRO A 218 14.35 -12.26 1.70
C PRO A 218 13.82 -11.17 0.74
N LEU A 219 14.67 -10.75 -0.20
CA LEU A 219 14.35 -9.69 -1.18
C LEU A 219 13.12 -10.03 -2.03
N GLU A 220 12.92 -11.32 -2.33
CA GLU A 220 11.80 -11.85 -3.13
C GLU A 220 10.43 -11.72 -2.43
N ARG A 221 10.41 -11.20 -1.22
CA ARG A 221 9.20 -10.97 -0.41
C ARG A 221 9.03 -9.51 -0.01
N ILE A 222 9.84 -8.62 -0.57
CA ILE A 222 9.78 -7.18 -0.31
C ILE A 222 9.05 -6.46 -1.45
N LEU A 223 8.11 -5.59 -1.09
CA LEU A 223 7.56 -4.55 -1.95
C LEU A 223 8.02 -3.18 -1.42
N ILE A 224 7.92 -2.16 -2.27
CA ILE A 224 8.08 -0.76 -1.87
C ILE A 224 6.86 0.05 -2.32
N GLU A 225 6.59 1.10 -1.57
CA GLU A 225 5.40 1.93 -1.76
C GLU A 225 5.63 3.37 -1.31
N THR A 226 4.65 4.24 -1.56
CA THR A 226 4.64 5.59 -1.00
C THR A 226 3.75 5.75 0.21
N ASP A 227 2.55 5.18 0.19
CA ASP A 227 1.40 5.59 1.00
C ASP A 227 1.02 7.07 0.71
N ALA A 228 1.20 7.50 -0.55
CA ALA A 228 0.95 8.88 -0.96
C ALA A 228 -0.53 9.26 -0.77
N PRO A 229 -0.79 10.47 -0.24
CA PRO A 229 0.08 11.65 -0.07
C PRO A 229 0.88 11.69 1.23
N TYR A 230 0.88 10.63 2.01
CA TYR A 230 1.52 10.53 3.33
C TYR A 230 2.97 10.04 3.24
N LEU A 231 3.65 9.97 4.38
CA LEU A 231 4.92 9.27 4.61
C LEU A 231 6.07 9.63 3.65
N ALA A 232 6.17 10.91 3.22
CA ALA A 232 7.26 11.37 2.36
C ALA A 232 8.64 10.97 2.91
N PRO A 233 9.57 10.46 2.06
CA PRO A 233 10.87 9.99 2.50
C PRO A 233 11.76 11.11 3.07
N THR A 234 12.85 10.75 3.74
CA THR A 234 13.84 11.68 4.26
C THR A 234 14.33 12.62 3.17
N GLY A 235 14.42 13.91 3.48
CA GLY A 235 14.69 15.00 2.52
C GLY A 235 13.43 15.67 1.98
N PHE A 236 12.27 15.00 2.04
CA PHE A 236 10.99 15.50 1.57
C PHE A 236 9.91 15.51 2.67
N ARG A 237 10.27 15.22 3.92
CA ARG A 237 9.33 15.22 5.04
C ARG A 237 8.62 16.57 5.18
N GLY A 238 7.29 16.52 5.32
CA GLY A 238 6.45 17.71 5.41
C GLY A 238 5.97 18.25 4.06
N SER A 239 6.43 17.67 2.93
CA SER A 239 5.83 17.93 1.62
C SER A 239 4.82 16.84 1.25
N LEU A 240 4.02 17.10 0.23
CA LEU A 240 3.14 16.10 -0.38
C LEU A 240 4.00 14.95 -0.92
N ASN A 241 3.66 13.71 -0.53
CA ASN A 241 4.33 12.53 -1.07
C ASN A 241 3.71 12.11 -2.41
N HIS A 242 4.53 11.52 -3.28
CA HIS A 242 4.08 10.93 -4.55
C HIS A 242 5.10 9.89 -5.02
N SER A 243 4.70 8.98 -5.92
CA SER A 243 5.52 7.84 -6.37
C SER A 243 6.86 8.26 -6.98
N GLY A 244 6.96 9.45 -7.55
CA GLY A 244 8.22 10.01 -8.08
C GLY A 244 9.30 10.30 -7.03
N LEU A 245 9.02 10.11 -5.74
CA LEU A 245 10.00 10.19 -4.65
C LEU A 245 10.53 8.83 -4.21
N MET A 246 10.01 7.73 -4.76
CA MET A 246 10.34 6.36 -4.35
C MET A 246 11.79 5.96 -4.63
N GLY A 247 12.51 6.67 -5.50
CA GLY A 247 13.95 6.44 -5.70
C GLY A 247 14.75 6.52 -4.39
N VAL A 248 14.30 7.34 -3.42
CA VAL A 248 14.93 7.44 -2.09
C VAL A 248 14.71 6.16 -1.27
N THR A 249 13.49 5.62 -1.31
CA THR A 249 13.14 4.35 -0.63
C THR A 249 13.88 3.18 -1.28
N ALA A 250 13.90 3.10 -2.61
CA ALA A 250 14.60 2.06 -3.36
C ALA A 250 16.11 2.07 -3.07
N LYS A 251 16.75 3.26 -3.06
CA LYS A 251 18.15 3.39 -2.68
C LYS A 251 18.40 2.93 -1.26
N THR A 252 17.56 3.32 -0.31
CA THR A 252 17.72 2.89 1.09
C THR A 252 17.61 1.38 1.22
N LEU A 253 16.64 0.75 0.53
CA LEU A 253 16.53 -0.71 0.49
C LEU A 253 17.77 -1.38 -0.10
N ALA A 254 18.28 -0.85 -1.21
CA ALA A 254 19.51 -1.32 -1.86
C ALA A 254 20.70 -1.30 -0.90
N ASP A 255 20.90 -0.18 -0.19
CA ASP A 255 21.97 -0.01 0.81
C ASP A 255 21.81 -1.05 1.96
N ILE A 256 20.59 -1.29 2.46
CA ILE A 256 20.32 -2.27 3.50
C ILE A 256 20.63 -3.70 3.02
N LYS A 257 20.30 -4.01 1.77
CA LYS A 257 20.52 -5.35 1.18
C LYS A 257 21.93 -5.56 0.62
N GLY A 258 22.74 -4.51 0.48
CA GLY A 258 24.08 -4.57 -0.12
C GLY A 258 24.06 -4.89 -1.62
N ILE A 259 23.05 -4.40 -2.33
CA ILE A 259 22.81 -4.61 -3.77
C ILE A 259 22.76 -3.27 -4.51
N SER A 260 22.74 -3.30 -5.85
CA SER A 260 22.51 -2.10 -6.64
C SER A 260 21.06 -1.59 -6.53
N VAL A 261 20.85 -0.30 -6.83
CA VAL A 261 19.51 0.31 -6.86
C VAL A 261 18.65 -0.33 -7.94
N ASP A 262 19.22 -0.60 -9.11
CA ASP A 262 18.52 -1.24 -10.24
C ASP A 262 18.05 -2.66 -9.85
N GLU A 263 18.87 -3.40 -9.11
CA GLU A 263 18.52 -4.73 -8.62
C GLU A 263 17.38 -4.68 -7.59
N ALA A 264 17.41 -3.70 -6.67
CA ALA A 264 16.32 -3.48 -5.72
C ALA A 264 15.01 -3.09 -6.43
N ILE A 265 15.07 -2.18 -7.42
CA ILE A 265 13.91 -1.77 -8.23
C ILE A 265 13.34 -2.97 -8.99
N SER A 266 14.19 -3.70 -9.73
CA SER A 266 13.75 -4.86 -10.52
C SER A 266 13.08 -5.91 -9.64
N ALA A 267 13.72 -6.29 -8.54
CA ALA A 267 13.20 -7.33 -7.64
C ALA A 267 11.85 -6.93 -7.01
N THR A 268 11.73 -5.70 -6.51
CA THR A 268 10.48 -5.23 -5.87
C THR A 268 9.35 -5.05 -6.89
N ALA A 269 9.66 -4.59 -8.11
CA ALA A 269 8.69 -4.51 -9.20
C ALA A 269 8.19 -5.89 -9.64
N ASP A 270 9.08 -6.87 -9.77
CA ASP A 270 8.72 -8.25 -10.11
C ASP A 270 7.89 -8.92 -9.02
N ASN A 271 8.20 -8.64 -7.75
CA ASN A 271 7.41 -9.10 -6.62
C ASN A 271 5.99 -8.50 -6.66
N THR A 272 5.87 -7.21 -6.96
CA THR A 272 4.58 -6.52 -7.09
C THR A 272 3.76 -7.11 -8.23
N ARG A 273 4.38 -7.32 -9.40
CA ARG A 273 3.71 -7.99 -10.54
C ARG A 273 3.23 -9.39 -10.19
N ARG A 274 4.07 -10.15 -9.50
CA ARG A 274 3.74 -11.54 -9.09
C ARG A 274 2.59 -11.57 -8.08
N LEU A 275 2.56 -10.65 -7.11
CA LEU A 275 1.51 -10.62 -6.10
C LEU A 275 0.18 -10.21 -6.71
N PHE A 276 0.15 -9.12 -7.49
CA PHE A 276 -1.08 -8.52 -8.02
C PHE A 276 -1.47 -9.00 -9.42
N ASN A 277 -0.64 -9.83 -10.04
CA ASN A 277 -0.85 -10.39 -11.40
C ASN A 277 -1.07 -9.27 -12.46
N ILE A 278 -0.17 -8.29 -12.48
CA ILE A 278 -0.17 -7.13 -13.38
C ILE A 278 1.03 -7.09 -14.33
#